data_f8b068f270c3475f3eba37975713530f
#
_entry.id   f8b068f270c3475f3eba37975713530f
#
_cell.length_a   1.000
_cell.length_b   1.000
_cell.length_c   1.000
_cell.angle_alpha   90.00
_cell.angle_beta   90.00
_cell.angle_gamma   90.00
#
_symmetry.space_group_name_H-M   'P 1'
#
loop_
_entity.id
_entity.type
_entity.pdbx_description
1 polymer ?
#
loop_
_entity_poly.entity_id
_entity_poly.type
_entity_poly.pdbx_seq_one_letter_code
_entity_poly.pdbx_strand_id
1 'polypeptide(L)' 'MYTIHHSGFIFKQVSSTETVTFPMNEENEMYKEYMAWVAEGNEAPYFPSPEEQLDI' A
#
# COMPACT_ATOMS: atom_id res chain seq x y z
N MET A 1 -3.33 -2.03 8.49
CA MET A 1 -1.97 -2.01 7.99
C MET A 1 -1.93 -1.85 6.48
N TYR A 2 -0.95 -1.17 5.95
CA TYR A 2 -0.87 -0.88 4.52
C TYR A 2 0.34 -1.56 3.91
N THR A 3 0.22 -1.94 2.64
CA THR A 3 1.32 -2.50 1.86
C THR A 3 1.31 -1.86 0.48
N ILE A 4 2.46 -1.40 0.02
CA ILE A 4 2.58 -0.81 -1.32
C ILE A 4 2.94 -1.91 -2.30
N HIS A 5 2.09 -2.11 -3.31
CA HIS A 5 2.32 -3.11 -4.33
C HIS A 5 3.03 -2.49 -5.52
N HIS A 6 3.88 -3.27 -6.17
CA HIS A 6 4.69 -2.79 -7.30
C HIS A 6 3.84 -2.31 -8.49
N SER A 7 2.60 -2.76 -8.57
CA SER A 7 1.71 -2.35 -9.66
C SER A 7 1.17 -0.93 -9.50
N GLY A 8 1.47 -0.27 -8.40
CA GLY A 8 0.98 1.07 -8.14
C GLY A 8 -0.27 1.12 -7.29
N PHE A 9 -0.66 -0.02 -6.71
CA PHE A 9 -1.80 -0.09 -5.81
C PHE A 9 -1.34 -0.23 -4.38
N ILE A 10 -2.20 0.18 -3.46
CA ILE A 10 -1.94 0.03 -2.04
C ILE A 10 -2.98 -0.92 -1.47
N PHE A 11 -2.53 -1.89 -0.68
CA PHE A 11 -3.39 -2.86 -0.03
C PHE A 11 -3.54 -2.45 1.43
N LYS A 12 -4.78 -2.37 1.90
CA LYS A 12 -5.07 -2.09 3.30
C LYS A 12 -5.71 -3.32 3.90
N GLN A 13 -5.07 -3.89 4.91
CA GLN A 13 -5.63 -5.01 5.63
C GLN A 13 -6.58 -4.50 6.71
N VAL A 14 -7.87 -4.74 6.52
CA VAL A 14 -8.90 -4.28 7.44
C VAL A 14 -9.09 -5.28 8.58
N SER A 15 -9.02 -6.56 8.25
CA SER A 15 -9.14 -7.62 9.25
C SER A 15 -8.33 -8.82 8.78
N SER A 16 -8.33 -9.89 9.57
CA SER A 16 -7.58 -11.10 9.20
C SER A 16 -8.10 -11.77 7.93
N THR A 17 -9.33 -11.43 7.51
CA THR A 17 -9.94 -12.04 6.34
C THR A 17 -10.34 -11.03 5.26
N GLU A 18 -10.11 -9.74 5.50
CA GLU A 18 -10.55 -8.71 4.56
C GLU A 18 -9.41 -7.76 4.22
N THR A 19 -9.19 -7.58 2.93
CA THR A 19 -8.17 -6.65 2.42
C THR A 19 -8.81 -5.78 1.36
N VAL A 20 -8.54 -4.48 1.42
CA VAL A 20 -9.05 -3.51 0.47
C VAL A 20 -7.88 -3.01 -0.37
N THR A 21 -8.09 -2.89 -1.68
CA THR A 21 -7.08 -2.40 -2.61
C THR A 21 -7.56 -1.07 -3.20
N PHE A 22 -6.65 -0.10 -3.27
CA PHE A 22 -6.98 1.19 -3.85
C PHE A 22 -5.77 1.77 -4.58
N PRO A 23 -6.00 2.60 -5.61
CA PRO A 23 -4.90 3.19 -6.37
C PRO A 23 -4.27 4.37 -5.64
N MET A 24 -3.06 4.72 -6.04
CA MET A 24 -2.38 5.91 -5.52
C MET A 24 -2.94 7.14 -6.24
N ASN A 25 -4.14 7.52 -5.88
CA ASN A 25 -4.83 8.66 -6.49
C ASN A 25 -5.21 9.64 -5.40
N GLU A 26 -4.75 10.89 -5.53
CA GLU A 26 -4.99 11.91 -4.53
C GLU A 26 -6.47 12.23 -4.34
N GLU A 27 -7.31 11.87 -5.30
CA GLU A 27 -8.75 12.05 -5.18
C GLU A 27 -9.43 10.89 -4.47
N ASN A 28 -8.72 9.80 -4.24
CA ASN A 28 -9.26 8.63 -3.57
C ASN A 28 -9.21 8.85 -2.05
N GLU A 29 -10.35 8.70 -1.39
CA GLU A 29 -10.43 8.91 0.06
C GLU A 29 -9.55 7.95 0.85
N MET A 30 -9.45 6.72 0.40
CA MET A 30 -8.62 5.74 1.08
C MET A 30 -7.14 6.08 0.96
N TYR A 31 -6.74 6.64 -0.18
CA TYR A 31 -5.38 7.09 -0.36
C TYR A 31 -5.08 8.28 0.57
N LYS A 32 -6.04 9.16 0.75
CA LYS A 32 -5.88 10.28 1.67
C LYS A 32 -5.68 9.82 3.10
N GLU A 33 -6.42 8.79 3.51
CA GLU A 33 -6.25 8.20 4.83
C GLU A 33 -4.87 7.56 4.97
N TYR A 34 -4.40 6.91 3.92
CA TYR A 34 -3.08 6.33 3.90
C TYR A 34 -2.01 7.41 4.07
N MET A 35 -2.16 8.53 3.36
CA MET A 35 -1.18 9.61 3.46
C MET A 35 -1.17 10.25 4.85
N ALA A 36 -2.32 10.35 5.48
CA ALA A 36 -2.39 10.85 6.85
C ALA A 36 -1.67 9.89 7.81
N TRP A 37 -1.82 8.61 7.58
CA TRP A 37 -1.14 7.60 8.38
C TRP A 37 0.38 7.68 8.23
N VAL A 38 0.85 7.89 7.00
CA VAL A 38 2.28 8.06 6.74
C VAL A 38 2.80 9.34 7.40
N ALA A 39 2.00 10.40 7.38
CA ALA A 39 2.38 11.68 7.97
C ALA A 39 2.58 11.57 9.49
N GLU A 40 2.01 10.55 10.12
CA GLU A 40 2.21 10.30 11.54
C GLU A 40 3.56 9.65 11.85
N GLY A 41 4.34 9.33 10.82
CA GLY A 41 5.65 8.72 10.98
C GLY A 41 5.68 7.23 10.71
N ASN A 42 4.63 6.70 10.10
CA ASN A 42 4.55 5.28 9.79
C ASN A 42 5.14 4.98 8.42
N GLU A 43 5.55 3.74 8.22
CA GLU A 43 6.06 3.29 6.93
C GLU A 43 5.34 2.02 6.50
N ALA A 44 4.93 1.98 5.23
CA ALA A 44 4.33 0.78 4.67
C ALA A 44 5.38 -0.04 3.94
N PRO A 45 5.39 -1.36 4.11
CA PRO A 45 6.33 -2.20 3.38
C PRO A 45 6.02 -2.17 1.88
N TYR A 46 7.05 -2.28 1.08
CA TYR A 46 6.93 -2.33 -0.36
C TYR A 46 7.00 -3.77 -0.83
N PHE A 47 6.07 -4.16 -1.69
CA PHE A 47 6.05 -5.50 -2.26
C PHE A 47 6.62 -5.43 -3.68
N PRO A 48 7.87 -5.83 -3.91
CA PRO A 48 8.51 -5.71 -5.21
C PRO A 48 7.97 -6.70 -6.24
N SER A 49 8.18 -6.40 -7.51
CA SER A 49 7.78 -7.31 -8.57
C SER A 49 8.68 -8.56 -8.55
N PRO A 50 8.22 -9.68 -9.14
CA PRO A 50 9.05 -10.87 -9.22
C PRO A 50 10.37 -10.63 -9.92
N GLU A 51 10.40 -9.71 -10.89
CA GLU A 51 11.64 -9.39 -11.59
C GLU A 51 12.64 -8.72 -10.68
N GLU A 52 12.18 -7.86 -9.76
CA GLU A 52 13.04 -7.22 -8.79
C GLU A 52 13.55 -8.21 -7.76
N GLN A 53 12.74 -9.21 -7.44
CA GLN A 53 13.12 -10.23 -6.49
C GLN A 53 14.16 -11.20 -7.04
N LEU A 54 14.24 -11.30 -8.36
CA LEU A 54 15.17 -12.20 -9.03
C LEU A 54 16.54 -11.59 -9.24
N ASP A 55 16.74 -10.39 -8.78
CA ASP A 55 18.02 -9.71 -8.91
C ASP A 55 19.03 -10.30 -7.94
N ILE A 56 19.82 -11.18 -8.46
CA ILE A 56 20.83 -11.89 -7.68
C ILE A 56 22.21 -11.54 -8.20
#